data_3d7c4b4e7002975dea25c1c39eac9a4e
#
_entry.id   3d7c4b4e7002975dea25c1c39eac9a4e
#
_cell.length_a   1.000
_cell.length_b   1.000
_cell.length_c   1.000
_cell.angle_alpha   90.00
_cell.angle_beta   90.00
_cell.angle_gamma   90.00
#
_symmetry.space_group_name_H-M   'P 1'
#
loop_
_entity.id
_entity.type
_entity.pdbx_description
1 polymer ?
#
loop_
_entity_poly.entity_id
_entity_poly.type
_entity_poly.pdbx_seq_one_letter_code
_entity_poly.pdbx_strand_id
1 'polypeptide(L)'
;MSDRPLTSVGRTKRRHDAVLKTTGAARYTADITLPGMLHAKVLRSPHAHARIVSLDASRARATPGVRAVLTRDELGETPGYGFFIKDQPVVARDRVRYAGDVVAAVAADDEAAALAALAVIDVVYEELPPLPDVPAALAEDAPELFPGDKPRASSRRTAPGPVATCGRARTSATSSGTPPAPRRSGRGATTSSRTPSPSPG
;
A
#
# COMPACT_ATOMS: atom_id res chain seq x y z
N MET A 1 -4.77 -11.55 43.43
CA MET A 1 -4.13 -11.61 42.10
C MET A 1 -3.07 -12.69 42.16
N SER A 2 -3.13 -13.68 41.28
CA SER A 2 -2.19 -14.83 41.32
C SER A 2 -0.80 -14.38 40.91
N ASP A 3 0.16 -14.57 41.79
CA ASP A 3 1.60 -14.24 41.63
C ASP A 3 2.32 -15.27 40.71
N ARG A 4 1.63 -15.72 39.66
CA ARG A 4 2.20 -16.70 38.72
C ARG A 4 3.27 -16.02 37.87
N PRO A 5 4.54 -16.51 37.93
CA PRO A 5 5.62 -15.89 37.17
C PRO A 5 5.33 -15.96 35.67
N LEU A 6 5.46 -14.83 34.97
CA LEU A 6 5.28 -14.76 33.54
C LEU A 6 6.42 -15.53 32.81
N THR A 7 6.06 -16.45 31.95
CA THR A 7 7.02 -17.30 31.22
C THR A 7 7.51 -16.70 29.92
N SER A 8 6.84 -15.67 29.40
CA SER A 8 7.17 -15.08 28.09
C SER A 8 7.37 -13.57 28.16
N VAL A 9 6.55 -12.85 28.96
CA VAL A 9 6.65 -11.40 29.09
C VAL A 9 7.90 -11.04 29.89
N GLY A 10 8.67 -10.05 29.42
CA GLY A 10 9.92 -9.60 30.07
C GLY A 10 11.12 -10.50 29.80
N ARG A 11 11.03 -11.48 28.89
CA ARG A 11 12.14 -12.37 28.53
C ARG A 11 12.39 -12.30 27.02
N THR A 12 13.66 -12.30 26.65
CA THR A 12 14.07 -12.43 25.24
C THR A 12 13.73 -13.85 24.77
N LYS A 13 12.81 -13.94 23.78
CA LYS A 13 12.49 -15.18 23.09
C LYS A 13 13.12 -15.17 21.71
N ARG A 14 13.81 -16.24 21.35
CA ARG A 14 14.28 -16.41 19.99
C ARG A 14 13.08 -16.59 19.07
N ARG A 15 13.06 -15.82 18.00
CA ARG A 15 12.05 -15.92 16.95
C ARG A 15 12.22 -17.27 16.24
N HIS A 16 11.15 -18.10 16.15
CA HIS A 16 11.24 -19.45 15.61
C HIS A 16 11.57 -19.51 14.11
N ASP A 17 11.21 -18.47 13.36
CA ASP A 17 11.48 -18.34 11.92
C ASP A 17 12.78 -17.56 11.61
N ALA A 18 13.51 -17.11 12.63
CA ALA A 18 14.68 -16.25 12.43
C ALA A 18 15.80 -16.96 11.65
N VAL A 19 16.07 -18.23 11.97
CA VAL A 19 17.13 -19.01 11.30
C VAL A 19 16.83 -19.16 9.82
N LEU A 20 15.60 -19.53 9.45
CA LEU A 20 15.22 -19.68 8.06
C LEU A 20 15.36 -18.37 7.26
N LYS A 21 15.04 -17.24 7.89
CA LYS A 21 15.16 -15.91 7.26
C LYS A 21 16.60 -15.45 7.12
N THR A 22 17.42 -15.64 8.15
CA THR A 22 18.81 -15.19 8.12
C THR A 22 19.71 -16.07 7.23
N THR A 23 19.35 -17.33 7.04
CA THR A 23 20.06 -18.25 6.14
C THR A 23 19.55 -18.23 4.71
N GLY A 24 18.47 -17.48 4.40
CA GLY A 24 17.84 -17.48 3.09
C GLY A 24 17.01 -18.75 2.77
N ALA A 25 16.84 -19.65 3.74
CA ALA A 25 16.07 -20.88 3.57
C ALA A 25 14.55 -20.68 3.71
N ALA A 26 14.09 -19.50 4.16
CA ALA A 26 12.67 -19.17 4.25
C ALA A 26 12.08 -19.08 2.84
N ARG A 27 10.99 -19.82 2.61
CA ARG A 27 10.24 -19.77 1.34
C ARG A 27 9.05 -18.83 1.49
N TYR A 28 8.87 -17.94 0.52
CA TYR A 28 7.75 -17.02 0.42
C TYR A 28 6.88 -17.40 -0.79
N THR A 29 5.71 -16.81 -0.89
CA THR A 29 4.79 -17.06 -2.01
C THR A 29 5.44 -16.80 -3.36
N ALA A 30 6.29 -15.78 -3.47
CA ALA A 30 7.01 -15.46 -4.71
C ALA A 30 8.08 -16.51 -5.11
N ASP A 31 8.51 -17.35 -4.18
CA ASP A 31 9.52 -18.40 -4.44
C ASP A 31 8.88 -19.72 -4.86
N ILE A 32 7.54 -19.79 -4.90
CA ILE A 32 6.81 -20.99 -5.26
C ILE A 32 6.65 -21.03 -6.77
N THR A 33 7.17 -22.09 -7.38
CA THR A 33 6.99 -22.38 -8.80
C THR A 33 6.30 -23.73 -8.97
N LEU A 34 5.33 -23.77 -9.87
CA LEU A 34 4.58 -25.00 -10.20
C LEU A 34 4.71 -25.28 -11.70
N PRO A 35 4.67 -26.56 -12.12
CA PRO A 35 4.64 -26.89 -13.55
C PRO A 35 3.44 -26.22 -14.24
N GLY A 36 3.70 -25.53 -15.34
CA GLY A 36 2.66 -24.82 -16.10
C GLY A 36 2.12 -23.56 -15.44
N MET A 37 2.79 -23.02 -14.41
CA MET A 37 2.43 -21.76 -13.79
C MET A 37 2.65 -20.61 -14.77
N LEU A 38 1.66 -19.72 -14.87
CA LEU A 38 1.74 -18.52 -15.69
C LEU A 38 2.25 -17.32 -14.87
N HIS A 39 2.92 -16.42 -15.57
CA HIS A 39 3.35 -15.14 -15.02
C HIS A 39 2.34 -14.05 -15.39
N ALA A 40 1.74 -13.43 -14.37
CA ALA A 40 0.77 -12.36 -14.58
C ALA A 40 1.37 -11.01 -14.25
N LYS A 41 1.12 -10.01 -15.10
CA LYS A 41 1.48 -8.60 -14.92
C LYS A 41 0.29 -7.72 -15.23
N VAL A 42 0.25 -6.53 -14.62
CA VAL A 42 -0.84 -5.58 -14.80
C VAL A 42 -0.34 -4.29 -15.43
N LEU A 43 -1.13 -3.76 -16.36
CA LEU A 43 -0.97 -2.41 -16.90
C LEU A 43 -1.60 -1.42 -15.93
N ARG A 44 -0.82 -0.44 -15.51
CA ARG A 44 -1.25 0.60 -14.57
C ARG A 44 -1.34 1.95 -15.26
N SER A 45 -2.35 2.73 -14.90
CA SER A 45 -2.50 4.10 -15.39
C SER A 45 -1.39 5.00 -14.88
N PRO A 46 -0.79 5.84 -15.75
CA PRO A 46 0.09 6.91 -15.33
C PRO A 46 -0.66 8.15 -14.80
N HIS A 47 -1.98 8.26 -15.12
CA HIS A 47 -2.80 9.43 -14.78
C HIS A 47 -3.48 9.27 -13.43
N ALA A 48 -3.58 10.38 -12.69
CA ALA A 48 -4.27 10.41 -11.40
C ALA A 48 -5.80 10.37 -11.56
N HIS A 49 -6.33 11.00 -12.62
CA HIS A 49 -7.74 10.95 -12.98
C HIS A 49 -7.87 11.16 -14.48
N ALA A 50 -8.41 10.20 -15.18
CA ALA A 50 -8.62 10.28 -16.62
C ALA A 50 -9.74 9.35 -17.05
N ARG A 51 -10.42 9.72 -18.14
CA ARG A 51 -11.33 8.84 -18.87
C ARG A 51 -10.53 7.93 -19.79
N ILE A 52 -10.90 6.67 -19.88
CA ILE A 52 -10.36 5.73 -20.85
C ILE A 52 -11.21 5.86 -22.12
N VAL A 53 -10.68 6.56 -23.12
CA VAL A 53 -11.38 6.77 -24.41
C VAL A 53 -11.40 5.48 -25.21
N SER A 54 -10.21 4.87 -25.39
CA SER A 54 -10.08 3.58 -26.07
C SER A 54 -8.99 2.73 -25.42
N LEU A 55 -9.12 1.42 -25.57
CA LEU A 55 -8.13 0.43 -25.15
C LEU A 55 -8.06 -0.62 -26.24
N ASP A 56 -6.87 -0.80 -26.83
CA ASP A 56 -6.61 -1.85 -27.81
C ASP A 56 -5.52 -2.80 -27.30
N ALA A 57 -5.92 -4.04 -27.04
CA ALA A 57 -5.04 -5.11 -26.57
C ALA A 57 -4.79 -6.18 -27.67
N SER A 58 -5.15 -5.92 -28.92
CA SER A 58 -5.04 -6.88 -30.02
C SER A 58 -3.60 -7.36 -30.24
N ARG A 59 -2.63 -6.43 -30.21
CA ARG A 59 -1.21 -6.71 -30.34
C ARG A 59 -0.68 -7.52 -29.15
N ALA A 60 -1.15 -7.22 -27.95
CA ALA A 60 -0.77 -7.97 -26.76
C ALA A 60 -1.26 -9.43 -26.83
N ARG A 61 -2.47 -9.67 -27.31
CA ARG A 61 -3.00 -11.03 -27.53
C ARG A 61 -2.21 -11.82 -28.58
N ALA A 62 -1.63 -11.14 -29.57
CA ALA A 62 -0.80 -11.74 -30.61
C ALA A 62 0.66 -11.95 -30.19
N THR A 63 1.08 -11.47 -29.04
CA THR A 63 2.47 -11.61 -28.54
C THR A 63 2.76 -13.07 -28.21
N PRO A 64 3.86 -13.65 -28.71
CA PRO A 64 4.24 -15.02 -28.43
C PRO A 64 4.36 -15.27 -26.90
N GLY A 65 3.87 -16.42 -26.44
CA GLY A 65 3.91 -16.80 -25.03
C GLY A 65 2.78 -16.21 -24.19
N VAL A 66 1.95 -15.30 -24.71
CA VAL A 66 0.76 -14.79 -24.02
C VAL A 66 -0.34 -15.83 -24.06
N ARG A 67 -0.94 -16.10 -22.88
CA ARG A 67 -2.03 -17.06 -22.70
C ARG A 67 -3.38 -16.39 -22.48
N ALA A 68 -3.39 -15.25 -21.83
CA ALA A 68 -4.60 -14.48 -21.61
C ALA A 68 -4.28 -12.99 -21.48
N VAL A 69 -5.22 -12.17 -21.94
CA VAL A 69 -5.26 -10.73 -21.70
C VAL A 69 -6.63 -10.41 -21.13
N LEU A 70 -6.65 -9.74 -20.00
CA LEU A 70 -7.84 -9.35 -19.29
C LEU A 70 -7.99 -7.83 -19.34
N THR A 71 -9.07 -7.36 -19.96
CA THR A 71 -9.44 -5.95 -20.01
C THR A 71 -10.85 -5.77 -19.45
N ARG A 72 -11.38 -4.55 -19.47
CA ARG A 72 -12.75 -4.27 -19.10
C ARG A 72 -13.78 -5.08 -19.90
N ASP A 73 -13.45 -5.40 -21.15
CA ASP A 73 -14.38 -6.07 -22.07
C ASP A 73 -14.55 -7.55 -21.72
N GLU A 74 -13.46 -8.24 -21.33
CA GLU A 74 -13.50 -9.64 -20.89
C GLU A 74 -14.16 -9.80 -19.51
N LEU A 75 -14.01 -8.81 -18.64
CA LEU A 75 -14.61 -8.84 -17.29
C LEU A 75 -16.11 -8.59 -17.30
N GLY A 76 -16.63 -7.89 -18.33
CA GLY A 76 -18.03 -7.54 -18.41
C GLY A 76 -18.55 -6.83 -17.14
N GLU A 77 -19.77 -7.14 -16.71
CA GLU A 77 -20.40 -6.57 -15.51
C GLU A 77 -20.01 -7.34 -14.24
N THR A 78 -18.71 -7.52 -14.00
CA THR A 78 -18.23 -8.15 -12.76
C THR A 78 -18.58 -7.26 -11.56
N PRO A 79 -19.10 -7.80 -10.46
CA PRO A 79 -19.32 -7.06 -9.24
C PRO A 79 -18.03 -6.40 -8.75
N GLY A 80 -18.11 -5.15 -8.30
CA GLY A 80 -17.00 -4.47 -7.66
C GLY A 80 -16.57 -5.16 -6.36
N TYR A 81 -15.42 -4.82 -5.86
CA TYR A 81 -14.95 -5.24 -4.54
C TYR A 81 -14.92 -4.04 -3.59
N GLY A 82 -14.85 -4.31 -2.29
CA GLY A 82 -14.83 -3.31 -1.23
C GLY A 82 -15.29 -3.95 0.07
N PHE A 83 -14.85 -3.39 1.19
CA PHE A 83 -15.15 -3.97 2.50
C PHE A 83 -16.60 -3.70 2.93
N PHE A 84 -17.03 -2.45 2.85
CA PHE A 84 -18.41 -2.06 3.20
C PHE A 84 -19.27 -1.81 1.96
N ILE A 85 -18.71 -1.16 0.95
CA ILE A 85 -19.36 -0.82 -0.30
C ILE A 85 -18.54 -1.46 -1.42
N LYS A 86 -19.18 -2.29 -2.23
CA LYS A 86 -18.52 -3.01 -3.34
C LYS A 86 -18.58 -2.16 -4.62
N ASP A 87 -17.90 -1.04 -4.62
CA ASP A 87 -17.93 -0.05 -5.69
C ASP A 87 -16.61 0.08 -6.48
N GLN A 88 -15.55 -0.60 -6.02
CA GLN A 88 -14.27 -0.57 -6.70
C GLN A 88 -14.22 -1.63 -7.80
N PRO A 89 -14.03 -1.26 -9.06
CA PRO A 89 -13.85 -2.23 -10.14
C PRO A 89 -12.50 -2.94 -10.01
N VAL A 90 -12.43 -4.21 -10.42
CA VAL A 90 -11.18 -4.99 -10.45
C VAL A 90 -10.20 -4.42 -11.49
N VAL A 91 -10.74 -3.95 -12.61
CA VAL A 91 -10.04 -3.25 -13.69
C VAL A 91 -10.83 -1.98 -14.00
N ALA A 92 -10.13 -0.89 -14.23
CA ALA A 92 -10.76 0.38 -14.59
C ALA A 92 -11.62 0.23 -15.84
N ARG A 93 -12.88 0.64 -15.77
CA ARG A 93 -13.84 0.45 -16.87
C ARG A 93 -13.91 1.66 -17.78
N ASP A 94 -14.42 2.76 -17.27
CA ASP A 94 -14.69 4.01 -17.96
C ASP A 94 -13.62 5.06 -17.68
N ARG A 95 -13.07 5.04 -16.47
CA ARG A 95 -12.09 6.00 -16.00
C ARG A 95 -11.13 5.39 -14.98
N VAL A 96 -9.94 5.95 -14.93
CA VAL A 96 -8.98 5.73 -13.86
C VAL A 96 -9.16 6.81 -12.79
N ARG A 97 -8.99 6.43 -11.52
CA ARG A 97 -9.34 7.25 -10.37
C ARG A 97 -8.16 7.61 -9.50
N TYR A 98 -7.02 6.98 -9.74
CA TYR A 98 -5.74 7.25 -9.08
C TYR A 98 -4.58 6.78 -9.96
N ALA A 99 -3.41 7.38 -9.76
CA ALA A 99 -2.19 6.92 -10.43
C ALA A 99 -1.85 5.49 -9.98
N GLY A 100 -1.68 4.61 -10.95
CA GLY A 100 -1.48 3.19 -10.68
C GLY A 100 -2.74 2.33 -10.70
N ASP A 101 -3.91 2.91 -11.01
CA ASP A 101 -5.14 2.15 -11.22
C ASP A 101 -4.96 1.10 -12.31
N VAL A 102 -5.51 -0.11 -12.12
CA VAL A 102 -5.31 -1.24 -13.02
C VAL A 102 -6.21 -1.09 -14.24
N VAL A 103 -5.63 -1.12 -15.44
CA VAL A 103 -6.33 -0.93 -16.71
C VAL A 103 -6.45 -2.22 -17.49
N ALA A 104 -5.43 -3.08 -17.43
CA ALA A 104 -5.43 -4.41 -18.05
C ALA A 104 -4.51 -5.34 -17.28
N ALA A 105 -4.67 -6.64 -17.49
CA ALA A 105 -3.75 -7.67 -17.00
C ALA A 105 -3.40 -8.64 -18.12
N VAL A 106 -2.17 -9.14 -18.09
CA VAL A 106 -1.65 -10.14 -19.04
C VAL A 106 -1.12 -11.33 -18.26
N ALA A 107 -1.43 -12.54 -18.72
CA ALA A 107 -0.83 -13.78 -18.24
C ALA A 107 -0.09 -14.44 -19.40
N ALA A 108 1.18 -14.80 -19.17
CA ALA A 108 2.07 -15.38 -20.16
C ALA A 108 2.91 -16.53 -19.57
N ASP A 109 3.59 -17.27 -20.43
CA ASP A 109 4.45 -18.39 -20.05
C ASP A 109 5.65 -17.97 -19.20
N ASP A 110 6.13 -16.75 -19.40
CA ASP A 110 7.21 -16.16 -18.65
C ASP A 110 6.99 -14.64 -18.40
N GLU A 111 7.79 -14.07 -17.51
CA GLU A 111 7.68 -12.67 -17.12
C GLU A 111 8.04 -11.72 -18.25
N ALA A 112 9.01 -12.07 -19.10
CA ALA A 112 9.47 -11.24 -20.21
C ALA A 112 8.38 -11.10 -21.27
N ALA A 113 7.70 -12.21 -21.61
CA ALA A 113 6.55 -12.20 -22.52
C ALA A 113 5.39 -11.37 -21.97
N ALA A 114 5.10 -11.47 -20.65
CA ALA A 114 4.06 -10.67 -20.01
C ALA A 114 4.38 -9.16 -20.09
N LEU A 115 5.63 -8.76 -19.81
CA LEU A 115 6.06 -7.36 -19.90
C LEU A 115 6.07 -6.83 -21.33
N ALA A 116 6.54 -7.63 -22.30
CA ALA A 116 6.51 -7.28 -23.71
C ALA A 116 5.08 -7.07 -24.22
N ALA A 117 4.15 -7.91 -23.79
CA ALA A 117 2.75 -7.76 -24.14
C ALA A 117 2.12 -6.50 -23.53
N LEU A 118 2.43 -6.16 -22.27
CA LEU A 118 1.96 -4.92 -21.66
C LEU A 118 2.43 -3.68 -22.40
N ALA A 119 3.67 -3.69 -22.93
CA ALA A 119 4.26 -2.55 -23.65
C ALA A 119 3.56 -2.25 -24.99
N VAL A 120 2.81 -3.19 -25.54
CA VAL A 120 2.10 -3.03 -26.82
C VAL A 120 0.60 -2.86 -26.69
N ILE A 121 0.09 -2.72 -25.47
CA ILE A 121 -1.30 -2.33 -25.22
C ILE A 121 -1.41 -0.83 -25.42
N ASP A 122 -2.27 -0.41 -26.35
CA ASP A 122 -2.55 1.00 -26.60
C ASP A 122 -3.76 1.47 -25.78
N VAL A 123 -3.56 2.53 -24.99
CA VAL A 123 -4.63 3.14 -24.21
C VAL A 123 -4.64 4.63 -24.44
N VAL A 124 -5.77 5.15 -24.88
CA VAL A 124 -5.99 6.59 -25.06
C VAL A 124 -6.76 7.13 -23.86
N TYR A 125 -6.14 8.10 -23.21
CA TYR A 125 -6.70 8.77 -22.04
C TYR A 125 -7.13 10.20 -22.35
N GLU A 126 -8.21 10.64 -21.74
CA GLU A 126 -8.62 12.03 -21.63
C GLU A 126 -8.46 12.45 -20.17
N GLU A 127 -7.51 13.33 -19.90
CA GLU A 127 -7.22 13.75 -18.54
C GLU A 127 -8.39 14.53 -17.93
N LEU A 128 -8.68 14.25 -16.66
CA LEU A 128 -9.72 14.90 -15.87
C LEU A 128 -9.06 15.57 -14.66
N PRO A 129 -9.68 16.63 -14.11
CA PRO A 129 -9.16 17.26 -12.90
C PRO A 129 -9.02 16.25 -11.76
N PRO A 130 -7.83 16.09 -11.16
CA PRO A 130 -7.64 15.20 -10.02
C PRO A 130 -8.18 15.87 -8.75
N LEU A 131 -8.49 15.04 -7.74
CA LEU A 131 -8.81 15.50 -6.39
C LEU A 131 -7.56 15.36 -5.50
N PRO A 132 -6.77 16.41 -5.31
CA PRO A 132 -5.46 16.31 -4.68
C PRO A 132 -5.53 16.14 -3.16
N ASP A 133 -6.59 16.59 -2.52
CA ASP A 133 -6.71 16.58 -1.07
C ASP A 133 -8.17 16.47 -0.59
N VAL A 134 -8.33 16.35 0.73
CA VAL A 134 -9.63 16.24 1.39
C VAL A 134 -10.50 17.50 1.22
N PRO A 135 -9.99 18.74 1.37
CA PRO A 135 -10.76 19.93 1.10
C PRO A 135 -11.35 19.96 -0.32
N ALA A 136 -10.55 19.66 -1.34
CA ALA A 136 -11.02 19.58 -2.72
C ALA A 136 -12.12 18.51 -2.91
N ALA A 137 -11.98 17.36 -2.25
CA ALA A 137 -12.96 16.27 -2.33
C ALA A 137 -14.28 16.58 -1.58
N LEU A 138 -14.27 17.54 -0.65
CA LEU A 138 -15.45 17.97 0.11
C LEU A 138 -16.14 19.20 -0.50
N ALA A 139 -15.58 19.80 -1.56
CA ALA A 139 -16.18 20.92 -2.25
C ALA A 139 -17.53 20.50 -2.85
N GLU A 140 -18.48 21.44 -2.95
CA GLU A 140 -19.84 21.15 -3.46
C GLU A 140 -19.85 20.72 -4.93
N ASP A 141 -18.88 21.20 -5.71
CA ASP A 141 -18.67 20.93 -7.13
C ASP A 141 -17.68 19.78 -7.39
N ALA A 142 -17.18 19.11 -6.34
CA ALA A 142 -16.22 18.03 -6.47
C ALA A 142 -16.80 16.87 -7.33
N PRO A 143 -16.05 16.39 -8.33
CA PRO A 143 -16.50 15.28 -9.15
C PRO A 143 -16.66 14.00 -8.32
N GLU A 144 -17.74 13.28 -8.54
CA GLU A 144 -17.98 11.99 -7.89
C GLU A 144 -17.11 10.91 -8.55
N LEU A 145 -16.13 10.37 -7.77
CA LEU A 145 -15.21 9.35 -8.28
C LEU A 145 -15.87 7.99 -8.50
N PHE A 146 -16.85 7.65 -7.68
CA PHE A 146 -17.60 6.40 -7.74
C PHE A 146 -19.10 6.69 -7.80
N PRO A 147 -19.61 7.08 -8.98
CA PRO A 147 -21.04 7.34 -9.15
C PRO A 147 -21.84 6.04 -8.99
N GLY A 148 -22.99 6.12 -8.33
CA GLY A 148 -23.91 5.00 -8.14
C GLY A 148 -24.87 5.23 -6.98
N ASP A 149 -25.89 4.37 -6.85
CA ASP A 149 -26.85 4.36 -5.75
C ASP A 149 -26.20 3.93 -4.41
N LYS A 150 -25.20 4.68 -4.02
CA LYS A 150 -24.69 4.52 -2.66
C LYS A 150 -25.71 5.14 -1.75
N PRO A 151 -26.04 4.48 -0.61
CA PRO A 151 -26.66 5.22 0.46
C PRO A 151 -25.71 6.38 0.71
N ARG A 152 -26.03 7.57 0.23
CA ARG A 152 -25.39 8.78 0.69
C ARG A 152 -25.51 8.67 2.19
N ALA A 153 -24.43 8.24 2.85
CA ALA A 153 -24.31 8.56 4.24
C ALA A 153 -24.70 10.02 4.25
N SER A 154 -25.77 10.35 4.94
CA SER A 154 -26.36 11.68 4.98
C SER A 154 -25.36 12.60 5.68
N SER A 155 -24.23 12.73 5.06
CA SER A 155 -23.14 13.63 5.35
C SER A 155 -23.36 14.94 4.61
N ARG A 156 -24.60 15.40 4.56
CA ARG A 156 -24.78 16.77 4.99
C ARG A 156 -24.41 16.76 6.47
N ARG A 157 -23.17 16.51 6.78
CA ARG A 157 -22.59 17.00 7.98
C ARG A 157 -22.69 18.50 7.81
N THR A 158 -23.72 19.09 8.39
CA THR A 158 -23.62 20.41 8.97
C THR A 158 -22.17 20.51 9.43
N ALA A 159 -21.43 21.46 8.85
CA ALA A 159 -20.03 21.68 9.19
C ALA A 159 -19.89 21.46 10.69
N PRO A 160 -18.96 20.65 11.20
CA PRO A 160 -18.84 20.44 12.62
C PRO A 160 -18.75 21.84 13.19
N GLY A 161 -19.79 22.20 13.99
CA GLY A 161 -19.76 23.43 14.76
C GLY A 161 -18.40 23.46 15.45
N PRO A 162 -17.83 24.63 15.75
CA PRO A 162 -16.47 24.78 16.22
C PRO A 162 -16.20 23.65 17.21
N VAL A 163 -15.20 22.81 16.89
CA VAL A 163 -14.78 21.71 17.74
C VAL A 163 -14.59 22.32 19.10
N ALA A 164 -15.50 22.01 20.02
CA ALA A 164 -15.35 22.41 21.41
C ALA A 164 -13.98 21.87 21.80
N THR A 165 -13.00 22.75 21.85
CA THR A 165 -11.67 22.45 22.36
C THR A 165 -11.92 21.77 23.67
N CYS A 166 -11.59 20.48 23.77
CA CYS A 166 -11.69 19.71 24.99
C CYS A 166 -10.97 20.51 26.05
N GLY A 167 -11.77 21.17 26.90
CA GLY A 167 -11.28 22.07 27.92
C GLY A 167 -10.29 21.30 28.77
N ARG A 168 -9.04 21.70 28.69
CA ARG A 168 -8.00 21.27 29.61
C ARG A 168 -8.53 21.55 31.01
N ALA A 169 -8.99 20.49 31.69
CA ALA A 169 -9.33 20.59 33.08
C ALA A 169 -8.10 21.14 33.82
N ARG A 170 -8.15 22.40 34.21
CA ARG A 170 -7.17 22.99 35.11
C ARG A 170 -7.43 22.34 36.48
N THR A 171 -6.69 21.29 36.75
CA THR A 171 -6.45 20.90 38.14
C THR A 171 -5.48 21.89 38.70
N SER A 172 -6.00 22.82 39.52
CA SER A 172 -5.23 23.66 40.40
C SER A 172 -4.65 22.75 41.50
N ALA A 173 -3.43 22.31 41.33
CA ALA A 173 -2.61 21.74 42.41
C ALA A 173 -1.43 22.68 42.62
N THR A 174 -1.60 23.59 43.57
CA THR A 174 -0.51 24.27 44.25
C THR A 174 0.26 23.22 45.07
N SER A 175 1.48 22.89 44.61
CA SER A 175 2.51 22.40 45.53
C SER A 175 3.88 22.78 44.97
N SER A 176 4.48 23.72 45.66
CA SER A 176 5.88 24.07 45.61
C SER A 176 6.74 22.86 45.95
N GLY A 177 7.47 22.35 44.93
CA GLY A 177 8.43 21.29 45.12
C GLY A 177 9.51 21.37 44.07
N THR A 178 10.65 21.91 44.42
CA THR A 178 11.84 21.98 43.62
C THR A 178 12.32 20.57 43.26
N PRO A 179 12.53 20.20 41.98
CA PRO A 179 13.10 18.92 41.64
C PRO A 179 14.62 18.88 41.92
N PRO A 180 15.16 17.76 42.43
CA PRO A 180 16.61 17.62 42.64
C PRO A 180 17.34 17.45 41.30
N ALA A 181 18.54 18.05 41.21
CA ALA A 181 19.43 18.02 40.07
C ALA A 181 19.88 16.59 39.69
N PRO A 182 20.08 16.30 38.39
CA PRO A 182 20.54 14.98 37.97
C PRO A 182 22.00 14.76 38.36
N ARG A 183 22.29 13.64 39.05
CA ARG A 183 23.63 13.16 39.35
C ARG A 183 24.38 12.79 38.07
N ARG A 184 25.45 13.46 37.77
CA ARG A 184 26.45 13.08 36.78
C ARG A 184 27.16 11.81 37.27
N SER A 185 26.92 10.67 36.63
CA SER A 185 27.78 9.50 36.76
C SER A 185 28.87 9.59 35.68
N GLY A 186 30.08 9.96 36.12
CA GLY A 186 31.28 9.85 35.29
C GLY A 186 31.63 8.37 35.10
N ARG A 187 31.73 7.94 33.85
CA ARG A 187 32.49 6.73 33.51
C ARG A 187 33.59 7.13 32.54
N GLY A 188 34.81 6.95 33.01
CA GLY A 188 36.04 7.19 32.26
C GLY A 188 36.14 6.29 31.03
N ALA A 189 36.44 6.93 29.92
CA ALA A 189 36.83 6.25 28.70
C ALA A 189 38.33 5.98 28.77
N THR A 190 38.71 4.72 28.89
CA THR A 190 40.08 4.26 28.63
C THR A 190 40.21 3.93 27.15
N THR A 191 40.91 4.79 26.44
CA THR A 191 41.35 4.56 25.06
C THR A 191 42.50 3.52 25.09
N SER A 192 42.26 2.34 24.50
CA SER A 192 43.30 1.37 24.15
C SER A 192 43.49 1.38 22.64
N SER A 193 44.60 2.00 22.23
CA SER A 193 45.13 1.94 20.88
C SER A 193 45.71 0.54 20.61
N ARG A 194 45.16 -0.19 19.67
CA ARG A 194 45.78 -1.37 19.05
C ARG A 194 46.09 -1.10 17.60
N THR A 195 47.33 -0.97 17.28
CA THR A 195 47.93 -1.01 15.95
C THR A 195 47.81 -2.42 15.35
N PRO A 196 47.49 -2.56 14.05
CA PRO A 196 47.59 -3.86 13.37
C PRO A 196 49.01 -4.10 12.86
N SER A 197 49.54 -5.30 13.13
CA SER A 197 50.75 -5.83 12.56
C SER A 197 50.52 -6.40 11.16
N PRO A 198 51.49 -6.33 10.25
CA PRO A 198 51.36 -6.91 8.90
C PRO A 198 51.68 -8.41 8.91
N SER A 199 50.94 -9.19 8.12
CA SER A 199 51.21 -10.60 7.85
C SER A 199 52.28 -10.75 6.75
N PRO A 200 53.21 -11.72 6.83
CA PRO A 200 54.11 -12.08 5.76
C PRO A 200 53.57 -13.27 4.93
N GLY A 201 53.94 -13.30 3.66
CA GLY A 201 53.94 -14.47 2.78
C GLY A 201 52.76 -14.63 1.85
#